data_dce26ac53f18a50595c17d223da898b0
#
_entry.id   dce26ac53f18a50595c17d223da898b0
#
_cell.length_a   1.000
_cell.length_b   1.000
_cell.length_c   1.000
_cell.angle_alpha   90.00
_cell.angle_beta   90.00
_cell.angle_gamma   90.00
#
_symmetry.space_group_name_H-M   'P 1'
#
loop_
_entity.id
_entity.type
_entity.pdbx_description
1 polymer ?
#
loop_
_entity_poly.entity_id
_entity_poly.type
_entity_poly.pdbx_seq_one_letter_code
_entity_poly.pdbx_strand_id
1 'polypeptide(L)'
;MKFLIIGDVVGEPGRKILLKYLEKHKENYDFIIVNGENSAGGFGITAKIANKMFSSGVDVITLGNHSWDRRDIYSYIDENKNLIRPYNFSKKAPGNGFTVVEKHGKKIAVLNLQGKVYMPLIDCPFLAAEEIVPQILETSDILVVDFHGEATSEKQAMGWNLTGKASVVYGTHTHVQTADERILPGGTAYISDAGMTGGHDGVLGMNKKESIQKFKDGMPSKWMVCEDNIRIN
;
A
#
# COMPACT_ATOMS: atom_id res chain seq x y z
N MET A 1 3.42 6.97 -19.54
CA MET A 1 2.24 6.76 -18.67
C MET A 1 2.44 7.52 -17.37
N LYS A 2 1.39 8.11 -16.84
CA LYS A 2 1.40 8.86 -15.58
C LYS A 2 0.69 8.07 -14.50
N PHE A 3 1.41 7.67 -13.46
CA PHE A 3 0.88 6.91 -12.33
C PHE A 3 0.51 7.83 -11.17
N LEU A 4 -0.59 7.52 -10.49
CA LEU A 4 -0.89 8.05 -9.17
C LEU A 4 -0.73 6.92 -8.16
N ILE A 5 0.16 7.12 -7.20
CA ILE A 5 0.37 6.18 -6.09
C ILE A 5 -0.05 6.90 -4.81
N ILE A 6 -1.00 6.33 -4.10
CA ILE A 6 -1.52 6.86 -2.84
C ILE A 6 -1.07 5.95 -1.71
N GLY A 7 -0.41 6.54 -0.71
CA GLY A 7 0.00 5.86 0.51
C GLY A 7 -1.18 5.40 1.38
N ASP A 8 -0.86 4.91 2.57
CA ASP A 8 -1.83 4.26 3.48
C ASP A 8 -3.08 5.12 3.73
N VAL A 9 -4.24 4.68 3.23
CA VAL A 9 -5.51 5.40 3.42
C VAL A 9 -6.06 5.07 4.80
N VAL A 10 -6.09 6.07 5.71
CA VAL A 10 -6.47 5.88 7.10
C VAL A 10 -7.89 6.32 7.37
N GLY A 11 -8.75 5.38 7.70
CA GLY A 11 -10.11 5.56 8.18
C GLY A 11 -11.04 6.30 7.20
N GLU A 12 -12.13 6.83 7.75
CA GLU A 12 -13.12 7.58 6.98
C GLU A 12 -12.59 8.91 6.42
N PRO A 13 -11.80 9.71 7.18
CA PRO A 13 -11.23 10.95 6.67
C PRO A 13 -10.35 10.72 5.44
N GLY A 14 -9.47 9.71 5.48
CA GLY A 14 -8.62 9.34 4.35
C GLY A 14 -9.43 8.91 3.13
N ARG A 15 -10.46 8.08 3.31
CA ARG A 15 -11.36 7.69 2.22
C ARG A 15 -12.09 8.89 1.60
N LYS A 16 -12.61 9.80 2.44
CA LYS A 16 -13.35 10.98 1.94
C LYS A 16 -12.47 11.88 1.07
N ILE A 17 -11.25 12.19 1.51
CA ILE A 17 -10.35 13.05 0.74
C ILE A 17 -9.88 12.35 -0.54
N LEU A 18 -9.55 11.05 -0.48
CA LEU A 18 -9.20 10.26 -1.66
C LEU A 18 -10.30 10.31 -2.72
N LEU A 19 -11.54 9.97 -2.35
CA LEU A 19 -12.66 9.94 -3.28
C LEU A 19 -12.93 11.33 -3.90
N LYS A 20 -12.87 12.39 -3.08
CA LYS A 20 -13.01 13.78 -3.56
C LYS A 20 -11.90 14.19 -4.53
N TYR A 21 -10.67 13.72 -4.29
CA TYR A 21 -9.55 13.98 -5.18
C TYR A 21 -9.72 13.23 -6.51
N LEU A 22 -10.06 11.96 -6.46
CA LEU A 22 -10.26 11.13 -7.65
C LEU A 22 -11.43 11.66 -8.52
N GLU A 23 -12.52 12.09 -7.91
CA GLU A 23 -13.65 12.70 -8.65
C GLU A 23 -13.21 13.85 -9.57
N LYS A 24 -12.20 14.63 -9.14
CA LYS A 24 -11.74 15.81 -9.86
C LYS A 24 -10.53 15.56 -10.76
N HIS A 25 -9.70 14.58 -10.43
CA HIS A 25 -8.34 14.49 -10.98
C HIS A 25 -7.98 13.13 -11.58
N LYS A 26 -8.82 12.09 -11.47
CA LYS A 26 -8.50 10.75 -11.98
C LYS A 26 -8.13 10.72 -13.47
N GLU A 27 -8.79 11.56 -14.27
CA GLU A 27 -8.53 11.65 -15.71
C GLU A 27 -7.12 12.20 -16.05
N ASN A 28 -6.42 12.76 -15.07
CA ASN A 28 -5.03 13.22 -15.24
C ASN A 28 -4.00 12.09 -15.14
N TYR A 29 -4.44 10.86 -14.82
CA TYR A 29 -3.57 9.73 -14.56
C TYR A 29 -3.97 8.52 -15.41
N ASP A 30 -2.97 7.83 -15.92
CA ASP A 30 -3.17 6.62 -16.70
C ASP A 30 -3.41 5.38 -15.82
N PHE A 31 -2.87 5.37 -14.59
CA PHE A 31 -2.98 4.23 -13.66
C PHE A 31 -2.96 4.71 -12.21
N ILE A 32 -3.83 4.13 -11.37
CA ILE A 32 -4.02 4.56 -9.98
C ILE A 32 -3.89 3.38 -9.04
N ILE A 33 -2.91 3.46 -8.12
CA ILE A 33 -2.66 2.45 -7.07
C ILE A 33 -2.90 3.11 -5.71
N VAL A 34 -3.56 2.38 -4.80
CA VAL A 34 -3.88 2.88 -3.46
C VAL A 34 -3.54 1.80 -2.43
N ASN A 35 -2.78 2.14 -1.39
CA ASN A 35 -2.71 1.25 -0.23
C ASN A 35 -3.95 1.46 0.65
N GLY A 36 -4.79 0.42 0.72
CA GLY A 36 -6.10 0.46 1.37
C GLY A 36 -6.16 -0.19 2.75
N GLU A 37 -5.05 -0.70 3.28
CA GLU A 37 -5.07 -1.58 4.46
C GLU A 37 -5.60 -0.94 5.75
N ASN A 38 -5.54 0.40 5.88
CA ASN A 38 -6.00 1.12 7.08
C ASN A 38 -7.37 1.81 6.89
N SER A 39 -8.04 1.53 5.77
CA SER A 39 -9.23 2.29 5.36
C SER A 39 -10.50 2.00 6.18
N ALA A 40 -10.60 0.86 6.86
CA ALA A 40 -11.76 0.49 7.68
C ALA A 40 -11.60 0.89 9.16
N GLY A 41 -11.65 2.19 9.44
CA GLY A 41 -11.53 2.70 10.82
C GLY A 41 -10.11 2.62 11.38
N GLY A 42 -9.10 2.65 10.50
CA GLY A 42 -7.68 2.61 10.85
C GLY A 42 -7.03 1.23 10.71
N PHE A 43 -7.81 0.15 10.57
CA PHE A 43 -7.29 -1.21 10.48
C PHE A 43 -8.13 -2.06 9.52
N GLY A 44 -7.48 -2.66 8.52
CA GLY A 44 -8.12 -3.47 7.49
C GLY A 44 -8.92 -2.67 6.46
N ILE A 45 -9.47 -3.40 5.50
CA ILE A 45 -10.38 -2.92 4.47
C ILE A 45 -11.60 -3.84 4.41
N THR A 46 -12.76 -3.31 4.02
CA THR A 46 -13.98 -4.11 3.77
C THR A 46 -14.28 -4.19 2.27
N ALA A 47 -15.01 -5.22 1.85
CA ALA A 47 -15.45 -5.37 0.46
C ALA A 47 -16.20 -4.11 -0.05
N LYS A 48 -17.06 -3.52 0.79
CA LYS A 48 -17.77 -2.29 0.47
C LYS A 48 -16.84 -1.11 0.21
N ILE A 49 -15.77 -0.98 1.01
CA ILE A 49 -14.78 0.10 0.84
C ILE A 49 -13.97 -0.12 -0.43
N ALA A 50 -13.48 -1.35 -0.66
CA ALA A 50 -12.74 -1.71 -1.87
C ALA A 50 -13.57 -1.44 -3.14
N ASN A 51 -14.81 -1.90 -3.19
CA ASN A 51 -15.72 -1.62 -4.30
C ASN A 51 -15.92 -0.12 -4.55
N LYS A 52 -16.01 0.69 -3.49
CA LYS A 52 -16.13 2.14 -3.64
C LYS A 52 -14.87 2.78 -4.23
N MET A 53 -13.68 2.33 -3.84
CA MET A 53 -12.41 2.80 -4.41
C MET A 53 -12.31 2.41 -5.90
N PHE A 54 -12.56 1.13 -6.25
CA PHE A 54 -12.56 0.69 -7.65
C PHE A 54 -13.56 1.44 -8.51
N SER A 55 -14.80 1.62 -8.04
CA SER A 55 -15.82 2.39 -8.79
C SER A 55 -15.47 3.87 -8.95
N SER A 56 -14.53 4.39 -8.16
CA SER A 56 -14.04 5.77 -8.26
C SER A 56 -12.81 5.91 -9.16
N GLY A 57 -12.31 4.80 -9.74
CA GLY A 57 -11.23 4.81 -10.74
C GLY A 57 -9.89 4.28 -10.23
N VAL A 58 -9.84 3.68 -9.03
CA VAL A 58 -8.64 2.95 -8.58
C VAL A 58 -8.46 1.69 -9.40
N ASP A 59 -7.28 1.44 -9.93
CA ASP A 59 -6.97 0.27 -10.75
C ASP A 59 -6.52 -0.91 -9.88
N VAL A 60 -5.69 -0.67 -8.86
CA VAL A 60 -5.20 -1.69 -7.94
C VAL A 60 -5.20 -1.17 -6.50
N ILE A 61 -5.63 -2.01 -5.56
CA ILE A 61 -5.51 -1.75 -4.13
C ILE A 61 -4.50 -2.73 -3.55
N THR A 62 -3.47 -2.19 -2.89
CA THR A 62 -2.49 -2.96 -2.11
C THR A 62 -2.86 -2.98 -0.63
N LEU A 63 -2.37 -3.97 0.08
CA LEU A 63 -2.57 -4.18 1.51
C LEU A 63 -1.20 -4.34 2.22
N GLY A 64 -1.23 -4.71 3.50
CA GLY A 64 -0.06 -4.97 4.33
C GLY A 64 -0.40 -5.85 5.52
N ASN A 65 0.17 -5.58 6.69
CA ASN A 65 -0.01 -6.40 7.91
C ASN A 65 -1.45 -6.39 8.45
N HIS A 66 -2.28 -5.42 8.09
CA HIS A 66 -3.69 -5.35 8.46
C HIS A 66 -4.65 -5.98 7.43
N SER A 67 -4.13 -6.76 6.48
CA SER A 67 -4.94 -7.42 5.42
C SER A 67 -6.12 -8.21 5.97
N TRP A 68 -5.98 -8.81 7.17
CA TRP A 68 -6.94 -9.76 7.74
C TRP A 68 -7.78 -9.20 8.89
N ASP A 69 -7.72 -7.90 9.18
CA ASP A 69 -8.42 -7.30 10.33
C ASP A 69 -9.95 -7.20 10.12
N ARG A 70 -10.42 -7.42 8.88
CA ARG A 70 -11.85 -7.46 8.53
C ARG A 70 -12.19 -8.77 7.86
N ARG A 71 -13.07 -9.56 8.49
CA ARG A 71 -13.40 -10.92 8.02
C ARG A 71 -14.11 -10.97 6.67
N ASP A 72 -14.90 -9.96 6.33
CA ASP A 72 -15.62 -9.88 5.05
C ASP A 72 -14.68 -9.78 3.83
N ILE A 73 -13.39 -9.46 4.06
CA ILE A 73 -12.41 -9.41 2.98
C ILE A 73 -11.95 -10.81 2.52
N TYR A 74 -12.07 -11.83 3.35
CA TYR A 74 -11.48 -13.16 3.09
C TYR A 74 -12.00 -13.82 1.82
N SER A 75 -13.32 -13.80 1.59
CA SER A 75 -13.92 -14.31 0.34
C SER A 75 -13.77 -13.30 -0.81
N TYR A 76 -13.93 -12.02 -0.50
CA TYR A 76 -13.88 -10.95 -1.50
C TYR A 76 -12.53 -10.86 -2.23
N ILE A 77 -11.40 -11.06 -1.52
CA ILE A 77 -10.06 -10.95 -2.09
C ILE A 77 -9.76 -12.07 -3.11
N ASP A 78 -10.38 -13.25 -2.95
CA ASP A 78 -10.27 -14.35 -3.92
C ASP A 78 -11.03 -14.04 -5.22
N GLU A 79 -12.13 -13.30 -5.13
CA GLU A 79 -12.97 -12.92 -6.26
C GLU A 79 -12.45 -11.68 -6.99
N ASN A 80 -11.64 -10.85 -6.33
CA ASN A 80 -11.17 -9.58 -6.88
C ASN A 80 -9.64 -9.55 -7.06
N LYS A 81 -9.19 -9.84 -8.29
CA LYS A 81 -7.76 -9.92 -8.62
C LYS A 81 -6.97 -8.62 -8.42
N ASN A 82 -7.65 -7.47 -8.39
CA ASN A 82 -7.02 -6.15 -8.27
C ASN A 82 -6.93 -5.66 -6.82
N LEU A 83 -7.43 -6.44 -5.86
CA LEU A 83 -7.14 -6.29 -4.43
C LEU A 83 -6.06 -7.32 -4.07
N ILE A 84 -4.85 -6.85 -3.78
CA ILE A 84 -3.70 -7.72 -3.54
C ILE A 84 -3.15 -7.55 -2.12
N ARG A 85 -2.75 -8.67 -1.54
CA ARG A 85 -2.09 -8.75 -0.23
C ARG A 85 -0.58 -8.99 -0.42
N PRO A 86 0.28 -8.88 0.60
CA PRO A 86 1.69 -9.21 0.44
C PRO A 86 1.91 -10.62 -0.11
N TYR A 87 2.73 -10.73 -1.16
CA TYR A 87 3.03 -11.99 -1.84
C TYR A 87 3.72 -13.00 -0.93
N ASN A 88 4.58 -12.50 -0.04
CA ASN A 88 5.32 -13.30 0.93
C ASN A 88 4.51 -13.69 2.19
N PHE A 89 3.18 -13.58 2.17
CA PHE A 89 2.30 -14.29 3.09
C PHE A 89 2.23 -15.77 2.70
N SER A 90 1.71 -16.60 3.61
CA SER A 90 1.48 -18.02 3.32
C SER A 90 0.76 -18.22 1.99
N LYS A 91 1.24 -19.17 1.17
CA LYS A 91 0.57 -19.57 -0.08
C LYS A 91 -0.85 -20.14 0.14
N LYS A 92 -1.21 -20.48 1.40
CA LYS A 92 -2.55 -20.92 1.80
C LYS A 92 -3.49 -19.77 2.17
N ALA A 93 -2.97 -18.54 2.30
CA ALA A 93 -3.79 -17.37 2.56
C ALA A 93 -4.59 -16.99 1.31
N PRO A 94 -5.86 -16.54 1.45
CA PRO A 94 -6.68 -16.13 0.31
C PRO A 94 -6.08 -14.95 -0.46
N GLY A 95 -6.51 -14.78 -1.71
CA GLY A 95 -6.08 -13.70 -2.60
C GLY A 95 -4.68 -13.87 -3.17
N ASN A 96 -4.30 -12.92 -4.00
CA ASN A 96 -3.03 -12.91 -4.70
C ASN A 96 -2.08 -11.82 -4.15
N GLY A 97 -0.77 -12.01 -4.36
CA GLY A 97 0.24 -11.01 -3.97
C GLY A 97 0.67 -10.10 -5.11
N PHE A 98 0.23 -10.37 -6.32
CA PHE A 98 0.42 -9.51 -7.49
C PHE A 98 -0.76 -9.62 -8.44
N THR A 99 -0.89 -8.64 -9.30
CA THR A 99 -1.85 -8.64 -10.41
C THR A 99 -1.22 -8.01 -11.65
N VAL A 100 -1.75 -8.35 -12.83
CA VAL A 100 -1.39 -7.71 -14.09
C VAL A 100 -2.65 -7.11 -14.71
N VAL A 101 -2.62 -5.80 -14.96
CA VAL A 101 -3.72 -5.04 -15.56
C VAL A 101 -3.26 -4.53 -16.92
N GLU A 102 -4.05 -4.76 -17.95
CA GLU A 102 -3.82 -4.18 -19.27
C GLU A 102 -4.53 -2.82 -19.38
N LYS A 103 -3.77 -1.76 -19.67
CA LYS A 103 -4.31 -0.41 -19.82
C LYS A 103 -3.47 0.39 -20.82
N HIS A 104 -4.12 1.08 -21.73
CA HIS A 104 -3.46 1.83 -22.82
C HIS A 104 -2.44 0.99 -23.63
N GLY A 105 -2.77 -0.28 -23.88
CA GLY A 105 -1.91 -1.22 -24.65
C GLY A 105 -0.63 -1.64 -23.93
N LYS A 106 -0.57 -1.43 -22.59
CA LYS A 106 0.54 -1.86 -21.73
C LYS A 106 0.05 -2.81 -20.65
N LYS A 107 0.82 -3.85 -20.38
CA LYS A 107 0.62 -4.78 -19.27
C LYS A 107 1.38 -4.26 -18.05
N ILE A 108 0.65 -3.84 -17.05
CA ILE A 108 1.17 -3.24 -15.82
C ILE A 108 1.00 -4.25 -14.70
N ALA A 109 2.12 -4.73 -14.17
CA ALA A 109 2.15 -5.57 -12.99
C ALA A 109 2.28 -4.72 -11.73
N VAL A 110 1.50 -5.02 -10.70
CA VAL A 110 1.67 -4.49 -9.35
C VAL A 110 1.94 -5.66 -8.42
N LEU A 111 3.07 -5.62 -7.73
CA LEU A 111 3.50 -6.61 -6.73
C LEU A 111 3.46 -5.97 -5.35
N ASN A 112 2.85 -6.64 -4.39
CA ASN A 112 2.89 -6.23 -2.99
C ASN A 112 3.82 -7.18 -2.22
N LEU A 113 4.73 -6.63 -1.43
CA LEU A 113 5.63 -7.35 -0.54
C LEU A 113 5.59 -6.72 0.86
N GLN A 114 5.79 -7.53 1.90
CA GLN A 114 5.90 -7.02 3.26
C GLN A 114 7.28 -7.31 3.85
N GLY A 115 7.86 -6.31 4.52
CA GLY A 115 9.10 -6.43 5.28
C GLY A 115 8.96 -7.34 6.51
N LYS A 116 10.08 -7.72 7.10
CA LYS A 116 10.15 -8.58 8.29
C LYS A 116 10.65 -7.85 9.54
N VAL A 117 11.45 -6.81 9.36
CA VAL A 117 12.07 -6.10 10.48
C VAL A 117 11.02 -5.30 11.23
N TYR A 118 10.79 -5.65 12.49
CA TYR A 118 9.74 -5.13 13.36
C TYR A 118 8.30 -5.37 12.85
N MET A 119 8.13 -6.36 11.98
CA MET A 119 6.84 -6.76 11.38
C MET A 119 6.45 -8.17 11.82
N PRO A 120 5.20 -8.61 11.64
CA PRO A 120 4.80 -10.00 11.88
C PRO A 120 5.67 -11.00 11.10
N LEU A 121 5.84 -12.20 11.67
CA LEU A 121 6.61 -13.28 11.04
C LEU A 121 5.95 -13.74 9.73
N ILE A 122 6.70 -13.60 8.65
CA ILE A 122 6.31 -13.98 7.28
C ILE A 122 7.52 -14.50 6.52
N ASP A 123 7.34 -15.01 5.32
CA ASP A 123 8.43 -15.43 4.46
C ASP A 123 9.33 -14.25 4.05
N CYS A 124 10.58 -14.55 3.70
CA CYS A 124 11.55 -13.52 3.33
C CYS A 124 11.13 -12.77 2.06
N PRO A 125 10.91 -11.43 2.11
CA PRO A 125 10.47 -10.67 0.94
C PRO A 125 11.51 -10.64 -0.18
N PHE A 126 12.80 -10.75 0.12
CA PHE A 126 13.86 -10.78 -0.88
C PHE A 126 13.84 -12.08 -1.67
N LEU A 127 13.74 -13.24 -0.98
CA LEU A 127 13.59 -14.53 -1.65
C LEU A 127 12.28 -14.62 -2.44
N ALA A 128 11.21 -14.08 -1.90
CA ALA A 128 9.92 -13.99 -2.60
C ALA A 128 10.02 -13.13 -3.87
N ALA A 129 10.74 -12.01 -3.82
CA ALA A 129 11.00 -11.18 -4.99
C ALA A 129 11.87 -11.91 -6.04
N GLU A 130 12.92 -12.62 -5.61
CA GLU A 130 13.76 -13.43 -6.48
C GLU A 130 12.97 -14.54 -7.20
N GLU A 131 11.99 -15.14 -6.52
CA GLU A 131 11.10 -16.17 -7.09
C GLU A 131 10.15 -15.59 -8.14
N ILE A 132 9.48 -14.46 -7.84
CA ILE A 132 8.32 -14.03 -8.63
C ILE A 132 8.64 -12.98 -9.69
N VAL A 133 9.62 -12.08 -9.44
CA VAL A 133 9.88 -10.96 -10.36
C VAL A 133 10.29 -11.43 -11.76
N PRO A 134 11.14 -12.45 -11.95
CA PRO A 134 11.43 -12.95 -13.32
C PRO A 134 10.18 -13.37 -14.08
N GLN A 135 9.26 -14.09 -13.43
CA GLN A 135 8.00 -14.55 -14.03
C GLN A 135 7.07 -13.39 -14.41
N ILE A 136 7.01 -12.35 -13.56
CA ILE A 136 6.22 -11.15 -13.85
C ILE A 136 6.77 -10.42 -15.07
N LEU A 137 8.09 -10.28 -15.18
CA LEU A 137 8.75 -9.57 -16.28
C LEU A 137 8.59 -10.26 -17.64
N GLU A 138 8.36 -11.58 -17.66
CA GLU A 138 8.04 -12.31 -18.91
C GLU A 138 6.66 -11.92 -19.47
N THR A 139 5.75 -11.43 -18.63
CA THR A 139 4.34 -11.22 -18.98
C THR A 139 3.87 -9.78 -18.87
N SER A 140 4.74 -8.86 -18.42
CA SER A 140 4.39 -7.45 -18.19
C SER A 140 5.43 -6.48 -18.78
N ASP A 141 4.95 -5.30 -19.19
CA ASP A 141 5.79 -4.20 -19.70
C ASP A 141 6.33 -3.32 -18.57
N ILE A 142 5.58 -3.20 -17.47
CA ILE A 142 5.85 -2.30 -16.35
C ILE A 142 5.64 -3.09 -15.06
N LEU A 143 6.62 -3.02 -14.15
CA LEU A 143 6.50 -3.56 -12.80
C LEU A 143 6.54 -2.42 -11.78
N VAL A 144 5.50 -2.35 -10.94
CA VAL A 144 5.39 -1.45 -9.77
C VAL A 144 5.36 -2.30 -8.51
N VAL A 145 6.18 -1.96 -7.51
CA VAL A 145 6.28 -2.72 -6.26
C VAL A 145 5.92 -1.83 -5.07
N ASP A 146 4.88 -2.23 -4.32
CA ASP A 146 4.59 -1.72 -2.98
C ASP A 146 5.34 -2.57 -1.95
N PHE A 147 6.31 -1.98 -1.26
CA PHE A 147 7.05 -2.64 -0.19
C PHE A 147 6.57 -2.11 1.17
N HIS A 148 5.62 -2.83 1.75
CA HIS A 148 5.00 -2.51 3.02
C HIS A 148 5.89 -2.92 4.20
N GLY A 149 6.58 -2.00 4.84
CA GLY A 149 7.55 -2.33 5.89
C GLY A 149 7.91 -1.18 6.82
N GLU A 150 8.33 -1.54 8.05
CA GLU A 150 8.71 -0.57 9.07
C GLU A 150 10.13 -0.02 8.83
N ALA A 151 11.12 -0.89 8.62
CA ALA A 151 12.51 -0.49 8.61
C ALA A 151 12.93 0.17 7.30
N THR A 152 13.39 1.43 7.35
CA THR A 152 13.91 2.17 6.20
C THR A 152 15.06 1.43 5.50
N SER A 153 15.95 0.77 6.26
CA SER A 153 17.04 -0.02 5.69
C SER A 153 16.56 -1.20 4.84
N GLU A 154 15.48 -1.86 5.25
CA GLU A 154 14.89 -2.97 4.50
C GLU A 154 14.22 -2.46 3.22
N LYS A 155 13.51 -1.31 3.29
CA LYS A 155 12.93 -0.63 2.12
C LYS A 155 13.99 -0.23 1.10
N GLN A 156 15.09 0.40 1.55
CA GLN A 156 16.20 0.78 0.68
C GLN A 156 16.86 -0.45 0.05
N ALA A 157 17.10 -1.50 0.82
CA ALA A 157 17.67 -2.75 0.32
C ALA A 157 16.79 -3.38 -0.78
N MET A 158 15.46 -3.36 -0.62
CA MET A 158 14.53 -3.84 -1.64
C MET A 158 14.58 -2.96 -2.91
N GLY A 159 14.65 -1.65 -2.77
CA GLY A 159 14.85 -0.73 -3.90
C GLY A 159 16.11 -1.09 -4.70
N TRP A 160 17.23 -1.32 -4.02
CA TRP A 160 18.48 -1.74 -4.67
C TRP A 160 18.40 -3.14 -5.29
N ASN A 161 17.73 -4.08 -4.62
CA ASN A 161 17.54 -5.45 -5.14
C ASN A 161 16.74 -5.48 -6.45
N LEU A 162 15.84 -4.53 -6.63
CA LEU A 162 14.94 -4.44 -7.78
C LEU A 162 15.35 -3.37 -8.80
N THR A 163 16.49 -2.71 -8.60
CA THR A 163 16.99 -1.70 -9.53
C THR A 163 17.15 -2.28 -10.95
N GLY A 164 16.67 -1.55 -11.95
CA GLY A 164 16.68 -1.98 -13.35
C GLY A 164 15.68 -3.11 -13.70
N LYS A 165 14.98 -3.69 -12.71
CA LYS A 165 13.93 -4.70 -12.89
C LYS A 165 12.54 -4.11 -12.72
N ALA A 166 12.32 -3.35 -11.65
CA ALA A 166 11.08 -2.63 -11.42
C ALA A 166 11.15 -1.21 -12.00
N SER A 167 10.04 -0.71 -12.54
CA SER A 167 9.89 0.69 -12.95
C SER A 167 9.75 1.61 -11.75
N VAL A 168 9.05 1.14 -10.70
CA VAL A 168 8.83 1.86 -9.44
C VAL A 168 8.92 0.89 -8.27
N VAL A 169 9.64 1.29 -7.22
CA VAL A 169 9.59 0.68 -5.88
C VAL A 169 9.27 1.77 -4.88
N TYR A 170 8.17 1.66 -4.18
CA TYR A 170 7.78 2.60 -3.14
C TYR A 170 7.44 1.87 -1.85
N GLY A 171 7.71 2.51 -0.74
CA GLY A 171 7.38 1.97 0.58
C GLY A 171 6.04 2.50 1.10
N THR A 172 5.45 1.74 2.02
CA THR A 172 4.25 2.07 2.81
C THR A 172 4.44 1.62 4.25
N HIS A 173 3.46 1.75 5.12
CA HIS A 173 3.41 1.34 6.53
C HIS A 173 3.73 2.41 7.56
N THR A 174 4.80 3.20 7.40
CA THR A 174 5.20 4.13 8.47
C THR A 174 4.29 5.34 8.60
N HIS A 175 3.43 5.58 7.59
CA HIS A 175 2.53 6.72 7.50
C HIS A 175 3.22 8.08 7.41
N VAL A 176 4.54 8.12 7.33
CA VAL A 176 5.33 9.36 7.22
C VAL A 176 6.00 9.39 5.86
N GLN A 177 5.58 10.32 4.99
CA GLN A 177 6.20 10.50 3.70
C GLN A 177 7.66 10.91 3.85
N THR A 178 8.55 10.15 3.20
CA THR A 178 9.98 10.46 3.18
C THR A 178 10.33 11.42 2.05
N ALA A 179 11.49 12.07 2.14
CA ALA A 179 12.00 13.03 1.15
C ALA A 179 13.26 12.48 0.46
N ASP A 180 13.26 11.16 0.19
CA ASP A 180 14.38 10.45 -0.42
C ASP A 180 14.04 9.92 -1.82
N GLU A 181 13.01 10.49 -2.45
CA GLU A 181 12.61 10.16 -3.80
C GLU A 181 13.75 10.37 -4.79
N ARG A 182 14.00 9.36 -5.62
CA ARG A 182 15.10 9.37 -6.60
C ARG A 182 14.91 8.34 -7.69
N ILE A 183 15.67 8.50 -8.75
CA ILE A 183 15.83 7.47 -9.78
C ILE A 183 17.11 6.69 -9.46
N LEU A 184 16.97 5.41 -9.20
CA LEU A 184 18.08 4.48 -9.00
C LEU A 184 18.75 4.15 -10.36
N PRO A 185 20.04 3.70 -10.37
CA PRO A 185 20.68 3.21 -11.58
C PRO A 185 19.81 2.18 -12.30
N GLY A 186 19.73 2.25 -13.64
CA GLY A 186 18.84 1.38 -14.41
C GLY A 186 17.40 1.88 -14.56
N GLY A 187 17.06 3.07 -14.01
CA GLY A 187 15.82 3.78 -14.28
C GLY A 187 14.66 3.48 -13.31
N THR A 188 14.91 2.77 -12.20
CA THR A 188 13.88 2.49 -11.19
C THR A 188 13.60 3.74 -10.35
N ALA A 189 12.36 4.24 -10.36
CA ALA A 189 11.91 5.28 -9.44
C ALA A 189 11.74 4.70 -8.03
N TYR A 190 12.21 5.42 -7.02
CA TYR A 190 12.22 4.94 -5.64
C TYR A 190 11.83 6.02 -4.64
N ILE A 191 11.08 5.64 -3.61
CA ILE A 191 10.84 6.40 -2.38
C ILE A 191 10.69 5.42 -1.20
N SER A 192 11.28 5.74 -0.04
CA SER A 192 11.21 4.87 1.14
C SER A 192 9.81 4.75 1.73
N ASP A 193 9.01 5.82 1.73
CA ASP A 193 7.61 5.75 2.15
C ASP A 193 6.77 6.82 1.44
N ALA A 194 5.63 6.41 0.92
CA ALA A 194 4.67 7.31 0.26
C ALA A 194 3.83 8.11 1.27
N GLY A 195 3.92 7.79 2.56
CA GLY A 195 3.15 8.42 3.62
C GLY A 195 1.72 7.90 3.74
N MET A 196 0.87 8.64 4.43
CA MET A 196 -0.55 8.28 4.60
C MET A 196 -1.49 9.35 4.05
N THR A 197 -2.67 8.91 3.68
CA THR A 197 -3.82 9.75 3.32
C THR A 197 -4.83 9.73 4.47
N GLY A 198 -4.97 10.86 5.18
CA GLY A 198 -5.80 10.94 6.39
C GLY A 198 -5.53 12.15 7.25
N GLY A 199 -5.85 12.06 8.55
CA GLY A 199 -5.67 13.14 9.53
C GLY A 199 -4.22 13.25 10.00
N HIS A 200 -3.58 14.39 9.76
CA HIS A 200 -2.16 14.63 10.07
C HIS A 200 -1.90 15.32 11.41
N ASP A 201 -2.91 15.90 12.06
CA ASP A 201 -2.77 16.47 13.43
C ASP A 201 -2.98 15.43 14.53
N GLY A 202 -2.60 14.18 14.23
CA GLY A 202 -2.61 13.02 15.09
C GLY A 202 -1.25 12.33 15.14
N VAL A 203 -1.26 11.07 15.60
CA VAL A 203 -0.09 10.17 15.58
C VAL A 203 -0.39 9.05 14.60
N LEU A 204 0.27 9.06 13.45
CA LEU A 204 0.09 8.08 12.37
C LEU A 204 -1.39 7.88 11.97
N GLY A 205 -2.15 9.01 11.87
CA GLY A 205 -3.57 8.98 11.52
C GLY A 205 -4.52 8.67 12.67
N MET A 206 -4.01 8.44 13.89
CA MET A 206 -4.80 8.21 15.08
C MET A 206 -4.83 9.45 15.96
N ASN A 207 -5.88 9.58 16.80
CA ASN A 207 -6.05 10.69 17.72
C ASN A 207 -4.85 10.80 18.68
N LYS A 208 -4.30 12.01 18.79
CA LYS A 208 -3.09 12.29 19.58
C LYS A 208 -3.24 12.03 21.07
N LYS A 209 -4.43 12.30 21.65
CA LYS A 209 -4.66 12.15 23.09
C LYS A 209 -4.50 10.69 23.54
N GLU A 210 -5.19 9.77 22.90
CA GLU A 210 -5.15 8.35 23.20
C GLU A 210 -3.78 7.74 22.87
N SER A 211 -3.15 8.18 21.79
CA SER A 211 -1.81 7.74 21.41
C SER A 211 -0.76 8.15 22.43
N ILE A 212 -0.76 9.43 22.86
CA ILE A 212 0.17 9.93 23.88
C ILE A 212 -0.07 9.22 25.21
N GLN A 213 -1.34 9.02 25.61
CA GLN A 213 -1.66 8.34 26.86
C GLN A 213 -1.11 6.92 26.90
N LYS A 214 -1.26 6.16 25.81
CA LYS A 214 -0.71 4.81 25.69
C LYS A 214 0.81 4.76 25.89
N PHE A 215 1.55 5.75 25.36
CA PHE A 215 3.00 5.83 25.59
C PHE A 215 3.37 6.18 27.04
N LYS A 216 2.51 6.91 27.77
CA LYS A 216 2.75 7.30 29.16
C LYS A 216 2.51 6.17 30.16
N ASP A 217 1.46 5.38 29.97
CA ASP A 217 1.01 4.40 30.97
C ASP A 217 1.10 2.93 30.49
N GLY A 218 1.36 2.71 29.18
CA GLY A 218 1.43 1.37 28.58
C GLY A 218 0.09 0.64 28.52
N MET A 219 -1.03 1.31 28.89
CA MET A 219 -2.34 0.67 28.94
C MET A 219 -3.03 0.64 27.56
N PRO A 220 -3.82 -0.41 27.26
CA PRO A 220 -4.63 -0.44 26.06
C PRO A 220 -5.60 0.75 26.03
N SER A 221 -5.63 1.46 24.92
CA SER A 221 -6.57 2.56 24.66
C SER A 221 -7.42 2.25 23.44
N LYS A 222 -8.64 2.79 23.38
CA LYS A 222 -9.47 2.69 22.19
C LYS A 222 -8.87 3.59 21.10
N TRP A 223 -8.43 2.98 20.02
CA TRP A 223 -7.95 3.72 18.87
C TRP A 223 -9.10 4.49 18.19
N MET A 224 -8.88 5.78 17.99
CA MET A 224 -9.79 6.67 17.26
C MET A 224 -9.01 7.33 16.14
N VAL A 225 -9.60 7.35 14.94
CA VAL A 225 -8.98 8.00 13.77
C VAL A 225 -8.96 9.52 13.97
N CYS A 226 -7.86 10.16 13.60
CA CYS A 226 -7.72 11.61 13.57
C CYS A 226 -8.54 12.22 12.45
N GLU A 227 -9.33 13.24 12.75
CA GLU A 227 -10.19 13.97 11.80
C GLU A 227 -9.69 15.37 11.47
N ASP A 228 -8.53 15.75 12.01
CA ASP A 228 -7.95 17.08 11.87
C ASP A 228 -6.86 17.11 10.79
N ASN A 229 -6.75 18.24 10.07
CA ASN A 229 -5.72 18.50 9.05
C ASN A 229 -5.60 17.36 8.03
N ILE A 230 -6.71 17.07 7.36
CA ILE A 230 -6.79 15.97 6.39
C ILE A 230 -5.96 16.28 5.16
N ARG A 231 -5.01 15.37 4.83
CA ARG A 231 -4.14 15.48 3.64
C ARG A 231 -4.18 14.19 2.83
N ILE A 232 -3.74 14.30 1.57
CA ILE A 232 -3.52 13.18 0.65
C ILE A 232 -2.02 13.11 0.33
N ASN A 233 -1.46 11.93 0.47
CA ASN A 233 -0.09 11.61 0.08
C ASN A 233 -0.10 10.40 -0.85
#